data_37474bdf93c16a9667bd439d0501ce0f
#
_entry.id   37474bdf93c16a9667bd439d0501ce0f
#
_cell.length_a   1.000
_cell.length_b   1.000
_cell.length_c   1.000
_cell.angle_alpha   90.00
_cell.angle_beta   90.00
_cell.angle_gamma   90.00
#
_symmetry.space_group_name_H-M   'P 1'
#
loop_
_entity.id
_entity.type
_entity.pdbx_description
1 polymer ?
#
loop_
_entity_poly.entity_id
_entity_poly.type
_entity_poly.pdbx_seq_one_letter_code
_entity_poly.pdbx_strand_id
1 'polypeptide(L)'
;MLGLGAGAAAAASLAGCGGSTGSGGTGSGGSGRTGGSRGGDRPGKPKPTKTARPIGDGSTAFTGKQPHQPSRPVPLEPGQTPPQFVVFSWDGAGEVGNGLFPRFLDLAEEHDAHMTFFLSGVYLLPESKKRLYDPPNNPRGASDIGYLTDDHIKDTLKNVRRAWLEGHEIGTHFNGHFCAGSGSVGNWTPQQWRSEIDQAKSFVKEWRTNSGWTDLPSLPFDYDKELVGGRAPCLLGQDNLLTAARDLGWRYDASSPGGLQVWPSKRQGVWDLPLQQIPFPGRSFEVLSMDYNILANQSVNSTNAPARHHPAWREQATQALISGFKRAYETNRAPFFVGNHFEQWNGGIYMDAVEDALKHIAREKEKGADVRMVSFRQFTDWLDVQKPEVLEQLRTLGVGQEPAGGWKGFLGGSGGTGDSGDTAGAGAGTGAGTGAASGA
;
A
#
# COMPACT_ATOMS: atom_id res chain seq x y z
N MET A 1 -8.16 0.22 -33.99
CA MET A 1 -6.78 0.67 -33.75
C MET A 1 -6.80 1.54 -32.51
N LEU A 2 -6.46 0.96 -31.36
CA LEU A 2 -6.35 1.68 -30.10
C LEU A 2 -4.87 1.90 -29.85
N GLY A 3 -4.44 3.16 -29.90
CA GLY A 3 -3.07 3.56 -29.63
C GLY A 3 -2.77 3.49 -28.12
N LEU A 4 -1.92 2.57 -27.74
CA LEU A 4 -1.27 2.54 -26.43
C LEU A 4 -0.28 3.69 -26.33
N GLY A 5 -0.65 4.75 -25.63
CA GLY A 5 0.24 5.80 -25.20
C GLY A 5 1.15 5.31 -24.08
N ALA A 6 2.37 4.94 -24.42
CA ALA A 6 3.41 4.68 -23.43
C ALA A 6 3.79 6.00 -22.77
N GLY A 7 3.35 6.21 -21.54
CA GLY A 7 3.84 7.29 -20.69
C GLY A 7 5.26 6.99 -20.26
N ALA A 8 6.24 7.69 -20.84
CA ALA A 8 7.61 7.63 -20.40
C ALA A 8 7.71 8.22 -18.98
N ALA A 9 8.06 7.39 -18.01
CA ALA A 9 8.46 7.85 -16.69
C ALA A 9 9.80 8.57 -16.82
N ALA A 10 9.78 9.89 -16.81
CA ALA A 10 10.99 10.68 -16.69
C ALA A 10 11.43 10.65 -15.22
N ALA A 11 12.51 9.95 -14.96
CA ALA A 11 13.18 9.97 -13.67
C ALA A 11 13.83 11.36 -13.51
N ALA A 12 13.26 12.18 -12.64
CA ALA A 12 13.91 13.39 -12.18
C ALA A 12 14.69 13.07 -10.89
N SER A 13 16.01 13.23 -10.96
CA SER A 13 16.90 13.17 -9.83
C SER A 13 16.59 14.29 -8.84
N LEU A 14 16.14 13.96 -7.65
CA LEU A 14 15.98 14.90 -6.54
C LEU A 14 17.33 15.08 -5.85
N ALA A 15 17.99 16.21 -6.14
CA ALA A 15 19.09 16.70 -5.32
C ALA A 15 18.49 17.41 -4.11
N GLY A 16 18.75 16.86 -2.92
CA GLY A 16 18.37 17.50 -1.67
C GLY A 16 19.18 18.75 -1.41
N CYS A 17 18.54 19.83 -1.01
CA CYS A 17 19.17 21.01 -0.40
C CYS A 17 18.62 21.24 0.99
N GLY A 18 19.60 21.34 1.89
CA GLY A 18 19.51 21.49 3.29
C GLY A 18 19.05 22.84 3.82
N GLY A 19 18.68 22.77 5.07
CA GLY A 19 18.95 23.66 6.17
C GLY A 19 18.40 25.08 6.14
N SER A 20 17.55 25.40 7.08
CA SER A 20 17.69 26.67 7.78
C SER A 20 17.21 26.58 9.23
N THR A 21 18.04 27.10 10.09
CA THR A 21 17.92 27.32 11.53
C THR A 21 16.93 28.41 11.89
N GLY A 22 16.20 28.24 12.96
CA GLY A 22 15.41 29.32 13.56
C GLY A 22 15.00 29.02 15.02
N SER A 23 15.54 29.78 15.90
CA SER A 23 15.55 29.72 17.36
C SER A 23 14.25 30.11 18.05
N GLY A 24 13.98 29.50 19.23
CA GLY A 24 13.71 30.19 20.47
C GLY A 24 12.27 30.58 20.80
N GLY A 25 11.82 30.17 21.96
CA GLY A 25 10.66 30.78 22.63
C GLY A 25 10.21 29.98 23.87
N THR A 26 10.71 30.40 25.01
CA THR A 26 10.33 29.94 26.36
C THR A 26 8.98 30.51 26.78
N GLY A 27 8.19 29.75 27.54
CA GLY A 27 7.03 30.27 28.23
C GLY A 27 6.47 29.31 29.28
N SER A 28 6.67 29.64 30.51
CA SER A 28 6.31 28.93 31.73
C SER A 28 4.86 29.17 32.18
N GLY A 29 4.30 28.21 32.94
CA GLY A 29 3.54 28.54 34.15
C GLY A 29 2.07 28.18 34.18
N GLY A 30 1.67 27.48 35.24
CA GLY A 30 0.36 27.65 35.84
C GLY A 30 -0.31 26.38 36.37
N SER A 31 -0.15 26.19 37.66
CA SER A 31 -0.81 25.19 38.49
C SER A 31 -2.32 25.46 38.71
N GLY A 32 -3.12 24.39 38.95
CA GLY A 32 -4.46 24.48 39.50
C GLY A 32 -5.03 23.11 39.95
N ARG A 33 -5.01 22.90 41.27
CA ARG A 33 -5.63 21.79 42.00
C ARG A 33 -7.14 21.97 42.10
N THR A 34 -7.90 20.87 42.11
CA THR A 34 -8.97 20.42 43.06
C THR A 34 -9.56 19.16 42.46
N GLY A 35 -9.68 17.99 43.08
CA GLY A 35 -10.23 17.57 44.31
C GLY A 35 -11.63 16.98 44.10
N GLY A 36 -11.76 15.59 44.04
CA GLY A 36 -13.06 14.92 43.97
C GLY A 36 -12.93 13.40 44.01
N SER A 37 -12.94 12.86 45.23
CA SER A 37 -12.99 11.43 45.52
C SER A 37 -14.37 10.83 45.22
N ARG A 38 -14.49 9.67 44.58
CA ARG A 38 -15.55 8.67 44.78
C ARG A 38 -15.08 7.24 44.37
N GLY A 39 -15.15 6.39 45.32
CA GLY A 39 -15.52 4.98 45.40
C GLY A 39 -15.03 3.99 44.35
N GLY A 40 -14.13 3.19 44.77
CA GLY A 40 -13.74 1.82 44.75
C GLY A 40 -14.40 0.88 43.71
N ASP A 41 -13.58 0.52 42.70
CA ASP A 41 -13.56 -0.85 42.21
C ASP A 41 -12.06 -1.26 42.16
N ARG A 42 -11.77 -2.39 42.84
CA ARG A 42 -10.39 -2.91 42.85
C ARG A 42 -10.06 -3.40 41.44
N PRO A 43 -9.01 -2.85 40.82
CA PRO A 43 -8.53 -3.37 39.52
C PRO A 43 -8.05 -4.82 39.75
N GLY A 44 -8.61 -5.74 38.97
CA GLY A 44 -8.11 -7.11 38.90
C GLY A 44 -6.62 -7.08 38.59
N LYS A 45 -5.85 -7.96 39.28
CA LYS A 45 -4.39 -8.10 39.00
C LYS A 45 -4.15 -8.19 37.49
N PRO A 46 -3.25 -7.38 36.93
CA PRO A 46 -2.92 -7.46 35.53
C PRO A 46 -2.48 -8.89 35.22
N LYS A 47 -3.08 -9.51 34.19
CA LYS A 47 -2.58 -10.78 33.64
C LYS A 47 -1.11 -10.61 33.30
N PRO A 48 -0.23 -11.60 33.62
CA PRO A 48 1.18 -11.50 33.32
C PRO A 48 1.34 -11.25 31.82
N THR A 49 1.85 -10.10 31.46
CA THR A 49 2.28 -9.74 30.11
C THR A 49 3.32 -10.78 29.70
N LYS A 50 3.07 -11.53 28.62
CA LYS A 50 4.07 -12.45 28.07
C LYS A 50 5.34 -11.67 27.87
N THR A 51 6.40 -12.03 28.59
CA THR A 51 7.70 -11.34 28.53
C THR A 51 8.18 -11.39 27.08
N ALA A 52 8.42 -10.23 26.49
CA ALA A 52 8.99 -10.12 25.16
C ALA A 52 10.32 -10.89 25.12
N ARG A 53 10.52 -11.74 24.12
CA ARG A 53 11.77 -12.48 23.91
C ARG A 53 12.62 -11.76 22.87
N PRO A 54 13.75 -11.17 23.24
CA PRO A 54 14.67 -10.55 22.30
C PRO A 54 15.11 -11.54 21.21
N ILE A 55 15.30 -11.05 19.99
CA ILE A 55 15.82 -11.78 18.84
C ILE A 55 17.16 -11.14 18.44
N GLY A 56 18.17 -11.97 18.16
CA GLY A 56 19.49 -11.47 17.79
C GLY A 56 20.09 -10.54 18.85
N ASP A 57 20.47 -9.33 18.44
CA ASP A 57 21.03 -8.28 19.29
C ASP A 57 20.00 -7.54 20.16
N GLY A 58 18.73 -7.94 20.09
CA GLY A 58 17.62 -7.28 20.76
C GLY A 58 17.01 -6.10 20.03
N SER A 59 17.40 -5.82 18.78
CA SER A 59 16.76 -4.85 17.92
C SER A 59 15.29 -5.17 17.68
N THR A 60 14.98 -6.46 17.60
CA THR A 60 13.61 -7.00 17.48
C THR A 60 13.33 -7.97 18.61
N ALA A 61 12.05 -8.24 18.88
CA ALA A 61 11.64 -9.16 19.92
C ALA A 61 10.33 -9.85 19.54
N PHE A 62 10.20 -11.12 19.87
CA PHE A 62 8.93 -11.82 19.73
C PHE A 62 8.02 -11.49 20.92
N THR A 63 6.93 -10.77 20.68
CA THR A 63 5.95 -10.38 21.70
C THR A 63 4.63 -11.17 21.62
N GLY A 64 4.51 -12.04 20.64
CA GLY A 64 3.29 -12.82 20.40
C GLY A 64 2.60 -12.44 19.09
N LYS A 65 1.30 -12.65 19.03
CA LYS A 65 0.48 -12.23 17.89
C LYS A 65 0.36 -10.70 17.88
N GLN A 66 0.35 -10.14 16.70
CA GLN A 66 0.08 -8.72 16.52
C GLN A 66 -1.29 -8.36 17.09
N PRO A 67 -1.39 -7.33 17.94
CA PRO A 67 -2.68 -6.85 18.47
C PRO A 67 -3.52 -6.14 17.41
N HIS A 68 -4.75 -5.79 17.76
CA HIS A 68 -5.68 -5.01 16.92
C HIS A 68 -5.87 -5.55 15.49
N GLN A 69 -5.84 -6.88 15.35
CA GLN A 69 -6.13 -7.50 14.06
C GLN A 69 -7.64 -7.64 13.84
N PRO A 70 -8.14 -7.46 12.61
CA PRO A 70 -9.53 -7.69 12.29
C PRO A 70 -9.94 -9.14 12.59
N SER A 71 -11.22 -9.39 12.65
CA SER A 71 -11.75 -10.74 12.79
C SER A 71 -11.23 -11.63 11.64
N ARG A 72 -11.06 -12.93 11.98
CA ARG A 72 -10.56 -13.89 10.97
C ARG A 72 -11.43 -13.86 9.71
N PRO A 73 -10.82 -13.74 8.53
CA PRO A 73 -11.60 -13.72 7.30
C PRO A 73 -12.28 -15.06 7.05
N VAL A 74 -13.45 -14.98 6.44
CA VAL A 74 -14.26 -16.15 6.05
C VAL A 74 -14.49 -16.14 4.53
N PRO A 75 -14.66 -17.31 3.89
CA PRO A 75 -15.04 -17.39 2.50
C PRO A 75 -16.36 -16.66 2.24
N LEU A 76 -16.50 -16.09 1.04
CA LEU A 76 -17.78 -15.59 0.55
C LEU A 76 -18.76 -16.76 0.34
N GLU A 77 -19.98 -16.57 0.81
CA GLU A 77 -21.06 -17.48 0.52
C GLU A 77 -21.80 -17.07 -0.79
N PRO A 78 -22.44 -18.02 -1.46
CA PRO A 78 -23.23 -17.71 -2.64
C PRO A 78 -24.23 -16.58 -2.39
N GLY A 79 -24.27 -15.60 -3.32
CA GLY A 79 -25.16 -14.44 -3.23
C GLY A 79 -24.69 -13.30 -2.32
N GLN A 80 -23.54 -13.43 -1.68
CA GLN A 80 -22.94 -12.32 -0.91
C GLN A 80 -22.25 -11.31 -1.79
N THR A 81 -22.41 -10.03 -1.47
CA THR A 81 -21.60 -8.95 -2.04
C THR A 81 -20.24 -8.95 -1.36
N PRO A 82 -19.12 -8.93 -2.10
CA PRO A 82 -17.80 -8.76 -1.48
C PRO A 82 -17.71 -7.44 -0.72
N PRO A 83 -16.98 -7.39 0.42
CA PRO A 83 -16.63 -6.14 1.04
C PRO A 83 -15.87 -5.23 0.08
N GLN A 84 -16.00 -3.91 0.20
CA GLN A 84 -15.11 -2.99 -0.45
C GLN A 84 -13.82 -2.86 0.35
N PHE A 85 -12.75 -3.46 -0.13
CA PHE A 85 -11.44 -3.30 0.47
C PHE A 85 -10.77 -2.02 -0.01
N VAL A 86 -10.17 -1.29 0.93
CA VAL A 86 -9.33 -0.12 0.66
C VAL A 86 -8.02 -0.29 1.41
N VAL A 87 -6.90 -0.12 0.71
CA VAL A 87 -5.56 -0.19 1.30
C VAL A 87 -4.85 1.13 1.08
N PHE A 88 -4.53 1.82 2.17
CA PHE A 88 -3.61 2.95 2.17
C PHE A 88 -2.21 2.46 2.48
N SER A 89 -1.23 2.85 1.67
CA SER A 89 0.15 2.43 1.82
C SER A 89 1.11 3.60 1.64
N TRP A 90 2.24 3.55 2.37
CA TRP A 90 3.28 4.58 2.34
C TRP A 90 4.60 3.98 1.91
N ASP A 91 5.19 4.56 0.86
CA ASP A 91 6.49 4.20 0.33
C ASP A 91 7.59 4.97 1.06
N GLY A 92 8.68 4.28 1.42
CA GLY A 92 9.76 4.90 2.17
C GLY A 92 9.32 5.36 3.56
N ALA A 93 8.57 4.53 4.30
CA ALA A 93 7.99 4.88 5.59
C ALA A 93 9.06 5.22 6.64
N GLY A 94 9.47 6.49 6.66
CA GLY A 94 10.39 7.08 7.64
C GLY A 94 9.83 8.38 8.19
N GLU A 95 10.27 8.77 9.39
CA GLU A 95 9.94 10.08 9.95
C GLU A 95 11.09 11.05 9.65
N VAL A 96 10.76 12.13 8.97
CA VAL A 96 11.73 13.16 8.55
C VAL A 96 11.55 14.48 9.30
N GLY A 97 10.84 14.46 10.42
CA GLY A 97 10.56 15.64 11.25
C GLY A 97 9.38 16.46 10.76
N ASN A 98 8.60 15.96 9.82
CA ASN A 98 7.42 16.64 9.30
C ASN A 98 6.10 16.23 9.98
N GLY A 99 6.14 15.24 10.88
CA GLY A 99 5.01 14.77 11.67
C GLY A 99 3.94 14.02 10.86
N LEU A 100 4.23 13.63 9.63
CA LEU A 100 3.24 12.95 8.78
C LEU A 100 3.02 11.50 9.19
N PHE A 101 4.05 10.78 9.59
CA PHE A 101 3.90 9.41 10.02
C PHE A 101 2.95 9.30 11.23
N PRO A 102 3.18 10.00 12.36
CA PRO A 102 2.23 9.97 13.48
C PRO A 102 0.85 10.52 13.12
N ARG A 103 0.73 11.54 12.25
CA ARG A 103 -0.57 12.07 11.78
C ARG A 103 -1.44 10.96 11.17
N PHE A 104 -0.87 10.13 10.31
CA PHE A 104 -1.64 9.06 9.67
C PHE A 104 -1.87 7.85 10.58
N LEU A 105 -1.05 7.63 11.61
CA LEU A 105 -1.36 6.67 12.66
C LEU A 105 -2.56 7.13 13.49
N ASP A 106 -2.58 8.40 13.91
CA ASP A 106 -3.71 8.98 14.65
C ASP A 106 -5.01 8.90 13.83
N LEU A 107 -4.94 9.23 12.54
CA LEU A 107 -6.08 9.16 11.63
C LEU A 107 -6.57 7.71 11.43
N ALA A 108 -5.67 6.75 11.38
CA ALA A 108 -6.01 5.33 11.27
C ALA A 108 -6.71 4.83 12.53
N GLU A 109 -6.23 5.21 13.72
CA GLU A 109 -6.87 4.90 15.00
C GLU A 109 -8.28 5.50 15.09
N GLU A 110 -8.45 6.78 14.71
CA GLU A 110 -9.75 7.49 14.71
C GLU A 110 -10.81 6.76 13.87
N HIS A 111 -10.41 6.17 12.74
CA HIS A 111 -11.34 5.57 11.77
C HIS A 111 -11.32 4.04 11.71
N ASP A 112 -10.70 3.37 12.71
CA ASP A 112 -10.56 1.91 12.74
C ASP A 112 -10.06 1.38 11.38
N ALA A 113 -8.94 1.95 10.92
CA ALA A 113 -8.28 1.61 9.68
C ALA A 113 -6.92 0.93 9.95
N HIS A 114 -6.54 0.00 9.09
CA HIS A 114 -5.21 -0.56 9.07
C HIS A 114 -4.51 -0.18 7.76
N MET A 115 -3.22 0.09 7.85
CA MET A 115 -2.42 0.59 6.74
C MET A 115 -1.19 -0.28 6.52
N THR A 116 -0.52 -0.12 5.38
CA THR A 116 0.76 -0.76 5.09
C THR A 116 1.86 0.30 5.00
N PHE A 117 2.92 0.13 5.78
CA PHE A 117 4.10 0.97 5.75
C PHE A 117 5.25 0.21 5.10
N PHE A 118 5.62 0.57 3.88
CA PHE A 118 6.77 0.00 3.18
C PHE A 118 8.04 0.74 3.61
N LEU A 119 8.74 0.14 4.58
CA LEU A 119 9.92 0.73 5.20
C LEU A 119 11.14 0.63 4.28
N SER A 120 11.86 1.73 4.08
CA SER A 120 13.22 1.70 3.51
C SER A 120 14.23 1.35 4.59
N GLY A 121 14.98 0.26 4.41
CA GLY A 121 15.90 -0.25 5.43
C GLY A 121 16.99 0.76 5.81
N VAL A 122 17.50 1.53 4.84
CA VAL A 122 18.50 2.59 5.10
C VAL A 122 18.00 3.69 6.05
N TYR A 123 16.69 3.82 6.24
CA TYR A 123 16.11 4.74 7.21
C TYR A 123 16.27 4.30 8.68
N LEU A 124 16.78 3.06 8.90
CA LEU A 124 17.21 2.60 10.22
C LEU A 124 18.72 2.48 10.35
N LEU A 125 19.49 2.92 9.34
CA LEU A 125 20.93 2.86 9.31
C LEU A 125 21.52 4.26 9.48
N PRO A 126 22.27 4.56 10.55
CA PRO A 126 22.97 5.83 10.71
C PRO A 126 23.91 6.13 9.52
N GLU A 127 23.97 7.38 9.05
CA GLU A 127 24.82 7.73 7.92
C GLU A 127 26.30 7.40 8.17
N SER A 128 26.78 7.49 9.40
CA SER A 128 28.13 7.07 9.80
C SER A 128 28.42 5.61 9.50
N LYS A 129 27.38 4.79 9.32
CA LYS A 129 27.43 3.36 9.00
C LYS A 129 27.00 3.03 7.57
N LYS A 130 26.79 4.02 6.73
CA LYS A 130 26.32 3.82 5.34
C LYS A 130 27.10 2.79 4.53
N ARG A 131 28.39 2.58 4.82
CA ARG A 131 29.20 1.55 4.15
C ARG A 131 28.80 0.10 4.51
N LEU A 132 27.89 -0.13 5.43
CA LEU A 132 27.27 -1.43 5.65
C LEU A 132 26.28 -1.78 4.53
N TYR A 133 25.72 -0.77 3.87
CA TYR A 133 24.88 -0.98 2.68
C TYR A 133 25.76 -1.16 1.43
N ASP A 134 25.58 -2.28 0.74
CA ASP A 134 26.28 -2.66 -0.49
C ASP A 134 25.25 -2.86 -1.62
N PRO A 135 24.74 -1.77 -2.21
CA PRO A 135 23.68 -1.83 -3.19
C PRO A 135 24.12 -2.53 -4.48
N PRO A 136 23.26 -3.35 -5.09
CA PRO A 136 23.59 -3.96 -6.37
C PRO A 136 23.90 -2.90 -7.45
N ASN A 137 25.02 -3.11 -8.15
CA ASN A 137 25.47 -2.26 -9.28
C ASN A 137 25.68 -0.77 -8.95
N ASN A 138 25.76 -0.40 -7.68
CA ASN A 138 26.00 0.97 -7.24
C ASN A 138 27.17 1.01 -6.22
N PRO A 139 27.82 2.14 -6.00
CA PRO A 139 28.87 2.27 -5.01
C PRO A 139 28.39 1.94 -3.59
N ARG A 140 29.22 1.26 -2.81
CA ARG A 140 28.93 0.93 -1.42
C ARG A 140 28.58 2.17 -0.61
N GLY A 141 27.41 2.15 0.04
CA GLY A 141 26.87 3.25 0.81
C GLY A 141 26.17 4.32 -0.01
N ALA A 142 25.97 4.11 -1.33
CA ALA A 142 25.13 5.00 -2.13
C ALA A 142 23.63 4.80 -1.81
N SER A 143 22.86 5.87 -1.90
CA SER A 143 21.39 5.86 -1.77
C SER A 143 20.83 7.12 -2.44
N ASP A 144 19.83 6.98 -3.32
CA ASP A 144 19.17 8.10 -3.98
C ASP A 144 18.19 8.83 -3.05
N ILE A 145 17.76 8.17 -1.95
CA ILE A 145 16.90 8.79 -0.92
C ILE A 145 17.67 9.29 0.30
N GLY A 146 18.99 9.15 0.32
CA GLY A 146 19.84 9.55 1.45
C GLY A 146 19.69 8.67 2.69
N TYR A 147 20.16 9.21 3.81
CA TYR A 147 20.10 8.60 5.14
C TYR A 147 19.44 9.58 6.10
N LEU A 148 18.67 9.08 7.05
CA LEU A 148 18.06 9.92 8.07
C LEU A 148 19.07 10.36 9.13
N THR A 149 18.80 11.48 9.78
CA THR A 149 19.54 11.88 10.99
C THR A 149 19.26 10.90 12.13
N ASP A 150 20.16 10.85 13.11
CA ASP A 150 19.99 9.96 14.27
C ASP A 150 18.65 10.18 14.99
N ASP A 151 18.18 11.42 15.10
CA ASP A 151 16.90 11.73 15.75
C ASP A 151 15.72 11.25 14.89
N HIS A 152 15.77 11.45 13.58
CA HIS A 152 14.74 10.93 12.67
C HIS A 152 14.71 9.41 12.63
N ILE A 153 15.87 8.72 12.74
CA ILE A 153 15.91 7.26 12.87
C ILE A 153 15.20 6.81 14.16
N LYS A 154 15.48 7.49 15.29
CA LYS A 154 14.82 7.18 16.57
C LYS A 154 13.29 7.38 16.48
N ASP A 155 12.84 8.44 15.83
CA ASP A 155 11.41 8.70 15.65
C ASP A 155 10.79 7.71 14.66
N THR A 156 11.51 7.31 13.61
CA THR A 156 11.08 6.21 12.72
C THR A 156 10.91 4.90 13.51
N LEU A 157 11.87 4.54 14.36
CA LEU A 157 11.78 3.32 15.21
C LEU A 157 10.57 3.38 16.14
N LYS A 158 10.27 4.53 16.75
CA LYS A 158 9.09 4.73 17.60
C LYS A 158 7.80 4.56 16.81
N ASN A 159 7.71 5.18 15.63
CA ASN A 159 6.52 5.12 14.78
C ASN A 159 6.30 3.73 14.17
N VAL A 160 7.34 3.05 13.71
CA VAL A 160 7.27 1.65 13.23
C VAL A 160 6.82 0.71 14.36
N ARG A 161 7.34 0.92 15.59
CA ARG A 161 6.89 0.17 16.76
C ARG A 161 5.41 0.43 17.07
N ARG A 162 4.98 1.70 17.06
CA ARG A 162 3.60 2.12 17.26
C ARG A 162 2.69 1.49 16.20
N ALA A 163 3.05 1.66 14.93
CA ALA A 163 2.29 1.13 13.79
C ALA A 163 2.01 -0.37 13.94
N TRP A 164 3.02 -1.17 14.27
CA TRP A 164 2.81 -2.61 14.43
C TRP A 164 1.90 -2.92 15.64
N LEU A 165 2.07 -2.22 16.76
CA LEU A 165 1.25 -2.40 17.96
C LEU A 165 -0.22 -2.00 17.74
N GLU A 166 -0.49 -1.10 16.82
CA GLU A 166 -1.84 -0.67 16.41
C GLU A 166 -2.43 -1.53 15.28
N GLY A 167 -1.73 -2.59 14.86
CA GLY A 167 -2.27 -3.57 13.92
C GLY A 167 -1.92 -3.32 12.46
N HIS A 168 -1.08 -2.32 12.15
CA HIS A 168 -0.61 -2.01 10.80
C HIS A 168 0.46 -2.99 10.33
N GLU A 169 0.65 -3.08 9.03
CA GLU A 169 1.69 -3.89 8.40
C GLU A 169 2.97 -3.10 8.18
N ILE A 170 4.12 -3.76 8.42
CA ILE A 170 5.44 -3.25 8.08
C ILE A 170 6.02 -4.12 6.95
N GLY A 171 5.82 -3.68 5.72
CA GLY A 171 6.43 -4.24 4.52
C GLY A 171 7.80 -3.62 4.22
N THR A 172 8.33 -3.80 3.00
CA THR A 172 9.60 -3.19 2.58
C THR A 172 9.46 -2.33 1.34
N HIS A 173 10.16 -1.19 1.35
CA HIS A 173 10.48 -0.39 0.16
C HIS A 173 11.96 -0.51 -0.19
N PHE A 174 12.55 -1.65 0.23
CA PHE A 174 13.97 -1.99 0.05
C PHE A 174 14.91 -0.99 0.73
N ASN A 175 15.90 -0.42 -0.03
CA ASN A 175 16.89 0.46 0.61
C ASN A 175 17.16 1.73 -0.22
N GLY A 176 18.09 1.71 -1.19
CA GLY A 176 18.70 2.89 -1.77
C GLY A 176 17.92 3.58 -2.89
N HIS A 177 16.80 3.02 -3.37
CA HIS A 177 15.83 3.64 -4.28
C HIS A 177 16.39 4.09 -5.65
N PHE A 178 17.17 3.23 -6.32
CA PHE A 178 17.81 3.56 -7.61
C PHE A 178 16.84 3.40 -8.77
N CYS A 179 16.41 4.52 -9.37
CA CYS A 179 15.40 4.53 -10.43
C CYS A 179 15.99 4.60 -11.84
N ALA A 180 17.25 5.03 -11.99
CA ALA A 180 17.83 5.35 -13.30
C ALA A 180 19.26 4.81 -13.46
N GLY A 181 19.74 4.84 -14.70
CA GLY A 181 21.11 4.42 -15.04
C GLY A 181 21.34 2.91 -14.98
N SER A 182 22.60 2.51 -15.06
CA SER A 182 23.00 1.10 -15.04
C SER A 182 22.76 0.40 -13.69
N GLY A 183 22.77 1.18 -12.62
CA GLY A 183 22.48 0.73 -11.25
C GLY A 183 21.02 0.64 -10.89
N SER A 184 20.11 1.00 -11.81
CA SER A 184 18.67 0.98 -11.58
C SER A 184 18.16 -0.39 -11.12
N VAL A 185 17.21 -0.38 -10.18
CA VAL A 185 16.50 -1.59 -9.70
C VAL A 185 15.82 -2.35 -10.85
N GLY A 186 15.47 -1.66 -11.93
CA GLY A 186 14.92 -2.28 -13.14
C GLY A 186 15.86 -3.26 -13.84
N ASN A 187 17.15 -3.17 -13.56
CA ASN A 187 18.20 -4.02 -14.17
C ASN A 187 18.67 -5.14 -13.23
N TRP A 188 18.14 -5.23 -12.02
CA TRP A 188 18.60 -6.19 -11.01
C TRP A 188 18.15 -7.61 -11.32
N THR A 189 19.07 -8.56 -11.15
CA THR A 189 18.79 -10.00 -11.22
C THR A 189 18.02 -10.47 -9.97
N PRO A 190 17.41 -11.66 -10.00
CA PRO A 190 16.78 -12.22 -8.81
C PRO A 190 17.72 -12.34 -7.60
N GLN A 191 19.00 -12.65 -7.82
CA GLN A 191 20.01 -12.73 -6.77
C GLN A 191 20.32 -11.35 -6.17
N GLN A 192 20.36 -10.30 -7.00
CA GLN A 192 20.54 -8.92 -6.54
C GLN A 192 19.33 -8.43 -5.74
N TRP A 193 18.12 -8.74 -6.18
CA TRP A 193 16.91 -8.49 -5.41
C TRP A 193 16.92 -9.21 -4.06
N ARG A 194 17.36 -10.48 -4.03
CA ARG A 194 17.51 -11.22 -2.78
C ARG A 194 18.50 -10.56 -1.84
N SER A 195 19.69 -10.17 -2.35
CA SER A 195 20.69 -9.43 -1.56
C SER A 195 20.13 -8.13 -0.99
N GLU A 196 19.37 -7.39 -1.77
CA GLU A 196 18.75 -6.13 -1.35
C GLU A 196 17.72 -6.34 -0.24
N ILE A 197 16.87 -7.38 -0.36
CA ILE A 197 15.90 -7.77 0.68
C ILE A 197 16.62 -8.21 1.96
N ASP A 198 17.67 -9.01 1.85
CA ASP A 198 18.44 -9.49 3.00
C ASP A 198 19.11 -8.33 3.74
N GLN A 199 19.64 -7.31 3.01
CA GLN A 199 20.18 -6.10 3.60
C GLN A 199 19.09 -5.26 4.29
N ALA A 200 17.92 -5.05 3.66
CA ALA A 200 16.79 -4.36 4.29
C ALA A 200 16.37 -5.04 5.60
N LYS A 201 16.29 -6.37 5.60
CA LYS A 201 16.00 -7.15 6.81
C LYS A 201 17.09 -7.00 7.88
N SER A 202 18.35 -7.02 7.48
CA SER A 202 19.48 -6.85 8.42
C SER A 202 19.40 -5.49 9.11
N PHE A 203 19.15 -4.39 8.40
CA PHE A 203 19.04 -3.06 9.00
C PHE A 203 17.91 -2.96 10.03
N VAL A 204 16.79 -3.63 9.81
CA VAL A 204 15.70 -3.72 10.79
C VAL A 204 16.08 -4.60 11.99
N LYS A 205 16.79 -5.71 11.77
CA LYS A 205 17.09 -6.71 12.81
C LYS A 205 18.32 -6.36 13.64
N GLU A 206 19.13 -5.42 13.20
CA GLU A 206 20.44 -5.08 13.79
C GLU A 206 20.58 -3.55 14.04
N TRP A 207 19.47 -2.80 14.11
CA TRP A 207 19.54 -1.36 14.30
C TRP A 207 20.29 -0.98 15.58
N ARG A 208 20.24 -1.80 16.67
CA ARG A 208 20.99 -1.58 17.92
C ARG A 208 22.50 -1.70 17.70
N THR A 209 22.93 -2.76 17.06
CA THR A 209 24.35 -2.97 16.72
C THR A 209 24.85 -1.86 15.80
N ASN A 210 24.04 -1.46 14.81
CA ASN A 210 24.43 -0.45 13.84
C ASN A 210 24.48 0.97 14.45
N SER A 211 23.59 1.30 15.36
CA SER A 211 23.50 2.62 15.99
C SER A 211 24.28 2.72 17.33
N GLY A 212 24.39 1.62 18.03
CA GLY A 212 24.91 1.60 19.41
C GLY A 212 23.89 2.07 20.47
N TRP A 213 22.64 2.37 20.09
CA TRP A 213 21.63 2.83 21.04
C TRP A 213 20.99 1.67 21.80
N THR A 214 20.83 1.85 23.11
CA THR A 214 20.26 0.85 24.02
C THR A 214 19.00 1.33 24.75
N ASP A 215 18.70 2.60 24.66
CA ASP A 215 17.62 3.30 25.37
C ASP A 215 16.24 3.15 24.72
N LEU A 216 16.18 2.74 23.45
CA LEU A 216 14.92 2.52 22.74
C LEU A 216 14.42 1.08 22.94
N PRO A 217 13.10 0.87 23.03
CA PRO A 217 12.53 -0.47 23.09
C PRO A 217 12.74 -1.23 21.77
N SER A 218 12.85 -2.56 21.85
CA SER A 218 12.90 -3.43 20.68
C SER A 218 11.65 -3.25 19.81
N LEU A 219 11.79 -3.40 18.49
CA LEU A 219 10.63 -3.59 17.62
C LEU A 219 9.92 -4.89 18.03
N PRO A 220 8.56 -4.88 18.15
CA PRO A 220 7.83 -5.94 18.85
C PRO A 220 7.54 -7.18 18.00
N PHE A 221 8.27 -7.38 16.91
CA PHE A 221 8.04 -8.44 15.94
C PHE A 221 9.32 -9.16 15.51
N ASP A 222 9.15 -10.36 14.99
CA ASP A 222 10.17 -11.12 14.26
C ASP A 222 10.09 -10.73 12.77
N TYR A 223 11.00 -9.90 12.28
CA TYR A 223 10.91 -9.35 10.93
C TYR A 223 11.07 -10.42 9.83
N ASP A 224 11.68 -11.56 10.11
CA ASP A 224 11.74 -12.69 9.17
C ASP A 224 10.34 -13.30 8.92
N LYS A 225 9.41 -13.14 9.87
CA LYS A 225 8.02 -13.60 9.75
C LYS A 225 7.07 -12.47 9.39
N GLU A 226 7.44 -11.26 9.75
CA GLU A 226 6.62 -10.07 9.53
C GLU A 226 6.65 -9.63 8.08
N LEU A 227 7.81 -9.72 7.42
CA LEU A 227 7.98 -9.30 6.04
C LEU A 227 7.39 -10.34 5.08
N VAL A 228 6.21 -10.03 4.56
CA VAL A 228 5.47 -10.90 3.62
C VAL A 228 5.18 -10.26 2.26
N GLY A 229 5.67 -9.04 2.04
CA GLY A 229 5.51 -8.31 0.79
C GLY A 229 6.19 -6.95 0.79
N GLY A 230 6.17 -6.28 -0.35
CA GLY A 230 6.81 -4.99 -0.53
C GLY A 230 6.38 -4.27 -1.79
N ARG A 231 6.93 -3.07 -1.98
CA ARG A 231 6.81 -2.30 -3.21
C ARG A 231 8.19 -1.86 -3.68
N ALA A 232 8.53 -2.19 -4.92
CA ALA A 232 9.80 -1.81 -5.53
C ALA A 232 9.87 -0.30 -5.77
N PRO A 233 11.04 0.31 -5.55
CA PRO A 233 11.29 1.68 -5.96
C PRO A 233 10.90 1.91 -7.42
N CYS A 234 10.20 3.02 -7.66
CA CYS A 234 9.80 3.46 -9.01
C CYS A 234 8.93 2.45 -9.77
N LEU A 235 8.39 1.42 -9.10
CA LEU A 235 7.62 0.32 -9.70
C LEU A 235 8.42 -0.42 -10.81
N LEU A 236 9.73 -0.61 -10.63
CA LEU A 236 10.63 -1.20 -11.61
C LEU A 236 11.14 -2.59 -11.18
N GLY A 237 11.55 -3.41 -12.15
CA GLY A 237 12.26 -4.67 -11.93
C GLY A 237 11.42 -5.84 -11.43
N GLN A 238 10.12 -5.75 -11.51
CA GLN A 238 9.17 -6.67 -10.91
C GLN A 238 9.36 -8.14 -11.33
N ASP A 239 9.61 -8.44 -12.60
CA ASP A 239 9.71 -9.84 -13.07
C ASP A 239 10.82 -10.62 -12.36
N ASN A 240 11.97 -9.97 -12.14
CA ASN A 240 13.08 -10.53 -11.38
C ASN A 240 12.84 -10.50 -9.87
N LEU A 241 12.17 -9.44 -9.37
CA LEU A 241 11.76 -9.35 -7.98
C LEU A 241 10.82 -10.49 -7.60
N LEU A 242 9.80 -10.79 -8.41
CA LEU A 242 8.85 -11.88 -8.14
C LEU A 242 9.52 -13.23 -7.97
N THR A 243 10.61 -13.50 -8.70
CA THR A 243 11.40 -14.73 -8.51
C THR A 243 12.03 -14.77 -7.11
N ALA A 244 12.67 -13.69 -6.68
CA ALA A 244 13.25 -13.59 -5.34
C ALA A 244 12.17 -13.63 -4.24
N ALA A 245 11.07 -12.91 -4.43
CA ALA A 245 9.93 -12.84 -3.52
C ALA A 245 9.29 -14.22 -3.28
N ARG A 246 9.02 -14.98 -4.34
CA ARG A 246 8.52 -16.35 -4.27
C ARG A 246 9.46 -17.25 -3.45
N ASP A 247 10.75 -17.19 -3.74
CA ASP A 247 11.76 -18.05 -3.10
C ASP A 247 11.94 -17.68 -1.61
N LEU A 248 11.59 -16.45 -1.23
CA LEU A 248 11.55 -15.98 0.17
C LEU A 248 10.19 -16.20 0.86
N GLY A 249 9.22 -16.78 0.16
CA GLY A 249 7.88 -17.05 0.69
C GLY A 249 6.99 -15.81 0.86
N TRP A 250 7.23 -14.78 0.07
CA TRP A 250 6.34 -13.61 0.07
C TRP A 250 4.94 -14.00 -0.40
N ARG A 251 3.96 -13.32 0.17
CA ARG A 251 2.54 -13.56 -0.13
C ARG A 251 2.03 -12.64 -1.23
N TYR A 252 2.54 -11.40 -1.28
CA TYR A 252 2.15 -10.40 -2.27
C TYR A 252 3.33 -9.55 -2.74
N ASP A 253 3.14 -8.92 -3.89
CA ASP A 253 3.97 -7.84 -4.42
C ASP A 253 3.07 -6.70 -4.86
N ALA A 254 3.43 -5.46 -4.50
CA ALA A 254 2.67 -4.25 -4.82
C ALA A 254 3.39 -3.36 -5.85
N SER A 255 4.30 -3.95 -6.66
CA SER A 255 5.21 -3.21 -7.54
C SER A 255 4.79 -3.11 -8.99
N SER A 256 3.75 -3.84 -9.44
CA SER A 256 3.31 -3.78 -10.84
C SER A 256 2.90 -2.36 -11.23
N PRO A 257 3.39 -1.82 -12.34
CA PRO A 257 3.05 -0.49 -12.80
C PRO A 257 1.66 -0.48 -13.45
N GLY A 258 0.83 0.52 -13.11
CA GLY A 258 -0.37 0.86 -13.85
C GLY A 258 -1.46 -0.21 -13.90
N GLY A 259 -1.83 -0.79 -12.76
CA GLY A 259 -2.90 -1.77 -12.66
C GLY A 259 -4.28 -1.19 -13.00
N LEU A 260 -5.20 -2.08 -13.33
CA LEU A 260 -6.63 -1.76 -13.48
C LEU A 260 -7.36 -2.02 -12.15
N GLN A 261 -8.50 -1.35 -11.95
CA GLN A 261 -9.39 -1.65 -10.82
C GLN A 261 -10.20 -2.93 -11.09
N VAL A 262 -9.51 -4.07 -11.02
CA VAL A 262 -10.08 -5.41 -11.17
C VAL A 262 -9.62 -6.30 -10.02
N TRP A 263 -10.26 -7.44 -9.84
CA TRP A 263 -9.84 -8.40 -8.82
C TRP A 263 -8.46 -9.01 -9.14
N PRO A 264 -7.55 -9.08 -8.15
CA PRO A 264 -6.16 -9.46 -8.37
C PRO A 264 -5.99 -10.93 -8.72
N SER A 265 -4.86 -11.22 -9.37
CA SER A 265 -4.41 -12.58 -9.66
C SER A 265 -3.01 -12.82 -9.07
N LYS A 266 -2.55 -14.07 -9.09
CA LYS A 266 -1.18 -14.40 -8.71
C LYS A 266 -0.27 -14.40 -9.94
N ARG A 267 0.91 -13.82 -9.79
CA ARG A 267 2.03 -13.95 -10.71
C ARG A 267 3.14 -14.75 -10.04
N GLN A 268 3.63 -15.78 -10.66
CA GLN A 268 4.63 -16.72 -10.09
C GLN A 268 4.26 -17.24 -8.68
N GLY A 269 2.95 -17.37 -8.37
CA GLY A 269 2.47 -17.82 -7.06
C GLY A 269 2.31 -16.73 -6.00
N VAL A 270 2.76 -15.50 -6.24
CA VAL A 270 2.65 -14.32 -5.39
C VAL A 270 1.45 -13.48 -5.84
N TRP A 271 0.64 -12.95 -4.91
CA TRP A 271 -0.44 -12.03 -5.26
C TRP A 271 0.12 -10.74 -5.87
N ASP A 272 -0.37 -10.35 -7.04
CA ASP A 272 -0.04 -9.10 -7.72
C ASP A 272 -1.07 -8.04 -7.34
N LEU A 273 -0.64 -7.03 -6.57
CA LEU A 273 -1.50 -6.01 -5.97
C LEU A 273 -1.06 -4.59 -6.41
N PRO A 274 -1.18 -4.28 -7.73
CA PRO A 274 -0.68 -3.02 -8.28
C PRO A 274 -1.50 -1.82 -7.83
N LEU A 275 -0.86 -0.65 -7.75
CA LEU A 275 -1.56 0.63 -7.78
C LEU A 275 -2.36 0.76 -9.09
N GLN A 276 -3.47 1.48 -9.04
CA GLN A 276 -4.51 1.41 -10.05
C GLN A 276 -4.69 2.73 -10.78
N GLN A 277 -5.05 2.65 -12.06
CA GLN A 277 -5.53 3.80 -12.81
C GLN A 277 -6.92 4.17 -12.30
N ILE A 278 -7.11 5.46 -11.97
CA ILE A 278 -8.35 6.01 -11.43
C ILE A 278 -8.79 7.24 -12.22
N PRO A 279 -10.09 7.57 -12.25
CA PRO A 279 -10.57 8.78 -12.90
C PRO A 279 -9.84 10.02 -12.40
N PHE A 280 -9.41 10.90 -13.31
CA PHE A 280 -8.77 12.16 -12.96
C PHE A 280 -9.68 13.33 -13.34
N PRO A 281 -10.43 13.91 -12.39
CA PRO A 281 -11.46 14.91 -12.67
C PRO A 281 -10.94 16.08 -13.49
N GLY A 282 -11.71 16.43 -14.55
CA GLY A 282 -11.32 17.49 -15.48
C GLY A 282 -10.25 17.08 -16.51
N ARG A 283 -9.88 15.81 -16.57
CA ARG A 283 -8.98 15.25 -17.58
C ARG A 283 -9.67 14.13 -18.37
N SER A 284 -9.18 13.89 -19.59
CA SER A 284 -9.66 12.80 -20.46
C SER A 284 -8.89 11.50 -20.30
N PHE A 285 -7.98 11.44 -19.34
CA PHE A 285 -7.14 10.29 -19.01
C PHE A 285 -7.24 9.96 -17.52
N GLU A 286 -6.89 8.74 -17.16
CA GLU A 286 -6.80 8.28 -15.78
C GLU A 286 -5.40 8.53 -15.21
N VAL A 287 -5.29 8.67 -13.89
CA VAL A 287 -4.05 8.83 -13.16
C VAL A 287 -3.82 7.63 -12.24
N LEU A 288 -2.56 7.26 -12.01
CA LEU A 288 -2.25 6.24 -11.02
C LEU A 288 -2.65 6.73 -9.61
N SER A 289 -3.23 5.85 -8.82
CA SER A 289 -3.71 6.12 -7.45
C SER A 289 -2.57 6.34 -6.45
N MET A 290 -1.69 7.29 -6.78
CA MET A 290 -0.49 7.63 -6.01
C MET A 290 -0.31 9.15 -6.00
N ASP A 291 0.05 9.69 -4.84
CA ASP A 291 0.26 11.12 -4.63
C ASP A 291 1.26 11.73 -5.62
N TYR A 292 2.41 11.05 -5.85
CA TYR A 292 3.42 11.51 -6.80
C TYR A 292 2.90 11.57 -8.25
N ASN A 293 2.10 10.59 -8.67
CA ASN A 293 1.55 10.58 -10.02
C ASN A 293 0.50 11.68 -10.23
N ILE A 294 -0.28 11.99 -9.18
CA ILE A 294 -1.20 13.13 -9.19
C ILE A 294 -0.41 14.44 -9.27
N LEU A 295 0.62 14.61 -8.42
CA LEU A 295 1.53 15.76 -8.45
C LEU A 295 2.15 15.94 -9.83
N ALA A 296 2.69 14.88 -10.42
CA ALA A 296 3.37 14.91 -11.72
C ALA A 296 2.45 15.46 -12.83
N ASN A 297 1.17 15.06 -12.82
CA ASN A 297 0.18 15.49 -13.80
C ASN A 297 -0.41 16.89 -13.51
N GLN A 298 -0.28 17.41 -12.30
CA GLN A 298 -0.75 18.75 -11.93
C GLN A 298 0.34 19.81 -12.10
N SER A 299 1.55 19.52 -11.63
CA SER A 299 2.63 20.51 -11.51
C SER A 299 3.84 20.25 -12.43
N VAL A 300 3.75 19.23 -13.33
CA VAL A 300 4.89 18.80 -14.16
C VAL A 300 6.12 18.46 -13.30
N ASN A 301 5.88 17.61 -12.27
CA ASN A 301 6.86 17.17 -11.25
C ASN A 301 7.40 18.29 -10.32
N SER A 302 6.83 19.49 -10.33
CA SER A 302 7.26 20.52 -9.37
C SER A 302 6.71 20.24 -7.98
N THR A 303 7.60 20.06 -7.01
CA THR A 303 7.25 19.85 -5.59
C THR A 303 7.07 21.15 -4.80
N ASN A 304 7.40 22.30 -5.42
CA ASN A 304 7.27 23.64 -4.81
C ASN A 304 6.65 24.61 -5.83
N ALA A 305 5.48 24.27 -6.35
CA ALA A 305 4.74 25.10 -7.29
C ALA A 305 4.03 26.28 -6.56
N PRO A 306 3.68 27.35 -7.30
CA PRO A 306 3.04 28.53 -6.70
C PRO A 306 1.74 28.17 -5.94
N ALA A 307 1.61 28.68 -4.71
CA ALA A 307 0.50 28.39 -3.78
C ALA A 307 -0.89 28.72 -4.34
N ARG A 308 -1.01 29.61 -5.33
CA ARG A 308 -2.28 29.94 -6.00
C ARG A 308 -2.97 28.72 -6.65
N HIS A 309 -2.20 27.66 -6.96
CA HIS A 309 -2.73 26.43 -7.55
C HIS A 309 -3.17 25.39 -6.50
N HIS A 310 -2.64 25.48 -5.29
CA HIS A 310 -2.79 24.45 -4.27
C HIS A 310 -4.24 24.11 -3.93
N PRO A 311 -5.20 25.05 -3.76
CA PRO A 311 -6.58 24.71 -3.44
C PRO A 311 -7.25 23.87 -4.53
N ALA A 312 -7.10 24.25 -5.80
CA ALA A 312 -7.69 23.51 -6.92
C ALA A 312 -7.03 22.15 -7.12
N TRP A 313 -5.73 22.02 -6.90
CA TRP A 313 -5.01 20.77 -7.00
C TRP A 313 -5.34 19.81 -5.86
N ARG A 314 -5.46 20.30 -4.61
CA ARG A 314 -5.96 19.51 -3.48
C ARG A 314 -7.34 18.94 -3.78
N GLU A 315 -8.27 19.80 -4.21
CA GLU A 315 -9.63 19.36 -4.55
C GLU A 315 -9.63 18.30 -5.65
N GLN A 316 -8.89 18.52 -6.74
CA GLN A 316 -8.80 17.55 -7.83
C GLN A 316 -8.18 16.22 -7.36
N ALA A 317 -7.15 16.23 -6.52
CA ALA A 317 -6.53 15.05 -5.95
C ALA A 317 -7.52 14.29 -5.05
N THR A 318 -8.21 14.99 -4.15
CA THR A 318 -9.27 14.44 -3.29
C THR A 318 -10.35 13.76 -4.14
N GLN A 319 -10.84 14.46 -5.16
CA GLN A 319 -11.90 13.93 -6.03
C GLN A 319 -11.44 12.76 -6.90
N ALA A 320 -10.16 12.71 -7.30
CA ALA A 320 -9.61 11.55 -8.00
C ALA A 320 -9.65 10.30 -7.12
N LEU A 321 -9.18 10.39 -5.88
CA LEU A 321 -9.20 9.28 -4.92
C LEU A 321 -10.63 8.84 -4.58
N ILE A 322 -11.54 9.78 -4.33
CA ILE A 322 -12.96 9.49 -4.07
C ILE A 322 -13.61 8.83 -5.29
N SER A 323 -13.32 9.30 -6.51
CA SER A 323 -13.86 8.72 -7.74
C SER A 323 -13.35 7.30 -7.98
N GLY A 324 -12.06 7.03 -7.68
CA GLY A 324 -11.50 5.69 -7.72
C GLY A 324 -12.20 4.75 -6.73
N PHE A 325 -12.41 5.19 -5.49
CA PHE A 325 -13.16 4.43 -4.49
C PHE A 325 -14.60 4.15 -4.97
N LYS A 326 -15.34 5.18 -5.37
CA LYS A 326 -16.75 5.05 -5.80
C LYS A 326 -16.91 4.13 -6.99
N ARG A 327 -16.02 4.22 -7.99
CA ARG A 327 -16.08 3.36 -9.17
C ARG A 327 -16.04 1.89 -8.78
N ALA A 328 -15.10 1.49 -7.92
CA ALA A 328 -15.04 0.11 -7.45
C ALA A 328 -16.23 -0.24 -6.54
N TYR A 329 -16.56 0.63 -5.58
CA TYR A 329 -17.61 0.40 -4.59
C TYR A 329 -19.00 0.23 -5.22
N GLU A 330 -19.32 1.04 -6.20
CA GLU A 330 -20.62 1.05 -6.85
C GLU A 330 -20.77 -0.04 -7.94
N THR A 331 -19.64 -0.67 -8.36
CA THR A 331 -19.65 -1.63 -9.48
C THR A 331 -19.06 -2.98 -9.11
N ASN A 332 -17.80 -3.27 -9.49
CA ASN A 332 -17.19 -4.60 -9.39
C ASN A 332 -16.63 -4.95 -8.01
N ARG A 333 -16.66 -4.04 -7.03
CA ARG A 333 -16.11 -4.24 -5.69
C ARG A 333 -14.63 -4.68 -5.68
N ALA A 334 -13.91 -4.44 -6.77
CA ALA A 334 -12.47 -4.69 -6.78
C ALA A 334 -11.78 -3.89 -5.66
N PRO A 335 -10.71 -4.43 -5.04
CA PRO A 335 -9.99 -3.69 -4.00
C PRO A 335 -9.48 -2.36 -4.54
N PHE A 336 -9.42 -1.34 -3.69
CA PHE A 336 -8.88 -0.03 -4.04
C PHE A 336 -7.57 0.21 -3.28
N PHE A 337 -6.48 0.44 -4.01
CA PHE A 337 -5.14 0.64 -3.46
C PHE A 337 -4.69 2.08 -3.68
N VAL A 338 -4.18 2.71 -2.62
CA VAL A 338 -3.67 4.08 -2.63
C VAL A 338 -2.22 4.08 -2.15
N GLY A 339 -1.32 4.61 -2.97
CA GLY A 339 0.10 4.77 -2.64
C GLY A 339 0.42 6.22 -2.27
N ASN A 340 1.25 6.40 -1.27
CA ASN A 340 1.59 7.72 -0.75
C ASN A 340 3.04 7.76 -0.29
N HIS A 341 3.56 8.99 -0.11
CA HIS A 341 4.84 9.29 0.53
C HIS A 341 4.60 10.25 1.69
N PHE A 342 5.44 10.20 2.74
CA PHE A 342 5.39 11.17 3.82
C PHE A 342 6.08 12.48 3.43
N GLU A 343 5.51 13.15 2.40
CA GLU A 343 6.08 14.33 1.78
C GLU A 343 5.14 15.54 1.83
N GLN A 344 5.72 16.71 2.09
CA GLN A 344 4.98 17.98 2.13
C GLN A 344 4.99 18.72 0.77
N TRP A 345 4.98 17.99 -0.33
CA TRP A 345 4.98 18.57 -1.67
C TRP A 345 3.85 19.58 -1.86
N ASN A 346 4.20 20.71 -2.48
CA ASN A 346 3.26 21.81 -2.74
C ASN A 346 2.50 22.23 -1.47
N GLY A 347 3.20 22.32 -0.33
CA GLY A 347 2.61 22.73 0.95
C GLY A 347 1.76 21.63 1.62
N GLY A 348 1.99 20.37 1.29
CA GLY A 348 1.33 19.22 1.95
C GLY A 348 -0.05 18.88 1.40
N ILE A 349 -0.48 19.50 0.28
CA ILE A 349 -1.85 19.36 -0.26
C ILE A 349 -2.21 17.92 -0.63
N TYR A 350 -1.24 17.07 -0.99
CA TYR A 350 -1.50 15.68 -1.34
C TYR A 350 -1.81 14.84 -0.10
N MET A 351 -1.10 15.06 1.00
CA MET A 351 -1.40 14.43 2.28
C MET A 351 -2.75 14.88 2.83
N ASP A 352 -3.09 16.15 2.65
CA ASP A 352 -4.43 16.66 2.98
C ASP A 352 -5.51 16.02 2.11
N ALA A 353 -5.25 15.82 0.81
CA ALA A 353 -6.18 15.15 -0.09
C ALA A 353 -6.39 13.67 0.26
N VAL A 354 -5.34 12.97 0.67
CA VAL A 354 -5.41 11.59 1.16
C VAL A 354 -6.24 11.50 2.44
N GLU A 355 -6.03 12.42 3.39
CA GLU A 355 -6.84 12.51 4.61
C GLU A 355 -8.32 12.79 4.29
N ASP A 356 -8.62 13.75 3.40
CA ASP A 356 -9.98 14.07 2.98
C ASP A 356 -10.67 12.85 2.34
N ALA A 357 -9.95 12.10 1.49
CA ALA A 357 -10.46 10.88 0.87
C ALA A 357 -10.69 9.76 1.89
N LEU A 358 -9.75 9.53 2.82
CA LEU A 358 -9.89 8.55 3.89
C LEU A 358 -11.12 8.86 4.75
N LYS A 359 -11.29 10.11 5.17
CA LYS A 359 -12.46 10.57 5.94
C LYS A 359 -13.76 10.38 5.16
N HIS A 360 -13.75 10.58 3.84
CA HIS A 360 -14.91 10.30 3.00
C HIS A 360 -15.26 8.81 3.02
N ILE A 361 -14.29 7.94 2.85
CA ILE A 361 -14.45 6.48 2.86
C ILE A 361 -14.92 5.99 4.24
N ALA A 362 -14.36 6.53 5.31
CA ALA A 362 -14.76 6.22 6.68
C ALA A 362 -16.24 6.56 6.95
N ARG A 363 -16.71 7.71 6.45
CA ARG A 363 -18.13 8.09 6.55
C ARG A 363 -19.07 7.12 5.83
N GLU A 364 -18.64 6.51 4.72
CA GLU A 364 -19.45 5.46 4.07
C GLU A 364 -19.53 4.20 4.94
N LYS A 365 -18.42 3.80 5.59
CA LYS A 365 -18.40 2.72 6.59
C LYS A 365 -19.36 3.02 7.75
N GLU A 366 -19.34 4.23 8.29
CA GLU A 366 -20.24 4.67 9.40
C GLU A 366 -21.73 4.65 9.01
N LYS A 367 -22.07 4.87 7.73
CA LYS A 367 -23.42 4.74 7.21
C LYS A 367 -23.88 3.28 7.03
N GLY A 368 -23.05 2.32 7.37
CA GLY A 368 -23.36 0.88 7.31
C GLY A 368 -22.90 0.19 6.03
N ALA A 369 -22.10 0.83 5.20
CA ALA A 369 -21.46 0.18 4.06
C ALA A 369 -20.40 -0.83 4.53
N ASP A 370 -20.33 -2.03 3.91
CA ASP A 370 -19.26 -2.99 4.18
C ASP A 370 -17.97 -2.53 3.46
N VAL A 371 -17.34 -1.53 4.06
CA VAL A 371 -16.04 -0.98 3.64
C VAL A 371 -14.99 -1.37 4.68
N ARG A 372 -13.90 -1.93 4.24
CA ARG A 372 -12.80 -2.41 5.09
C ARG A 372 -11.50 -1.74 4.69
N MET A 373 -11.05 -0.82 5.52
CA MET A 373 -9.72 -0.21 5.41
C MET A 373 -8.71 -1.12 6.10
N VAL A 374 -7.92 -1.83 5.30
CA VAL A 374 -7.05 -2.93 5.76
C VAL A 374 -5.64 -2.78 5.20
N SER A 375 -4.66 -3.49 5.78
CA SER A 375 -3.33 -3.62 5.19
C SER A 375 -3.32 -4.61 4.01
N PHE A 376 -2.27 -4.59 3.19
CA PHE A 376 -2.08 -5.58 2.13
C PHE A 376 -2.04 -7.01 2.68
N ARG A 377 -1.39 -7.24 3.83
CA ARG A 377 -1.38 -8.53 4.50
C ARG A 377 -2.79 -9.00 4.85
N GLN A 378 -3.58 -8.14 5.48
CA GLN A 378 -4.95 -8.47 5.89
C GLN A 378 -5.86 -8.72 4.70
N PHE A 379 -5.69 -7.95 3.62
CA PHE A 379 -6.37 -8.21 2.36
C PHE A 379 -5.95 -9.55 1.75
N THR A 380 -4.65 -9.87 1.78
CA THR A 380 -4.13 -11.16 1.32
C THR A 380 -4.66 -12.33 2.18
N ASP A 381 -4.81 -12.14 3.50
CA ASP A 381 -5.46 -13.11 4.37
C ASP A 381 -6.90 -13.42 3.92
N TRP A 382 -7.63 -12.39 3.48
CA TRP A 382 -8.96 -12.56 2.94
C TRP A 382 -8.95 -13.28 1.59
N LEU A 383 -8.04 -12.94 0.69
CA LEU A 383 -7.91 -13.61 -0.61
C LEU A 383 -7.60 -15.11 -0.47
N ASP A 384 -6.69 -15.45 0.44
CA ASP A 384 -6.20 -16.83 0.61
C ASP A 384 -7.27 -17.79 1.20
N VAL A 385 -8.34 -17.29 1.82
CA VAL A 385 -9.44 -18.13 2.30
C VAL A 385 -10.57 -18.27 1.29
N GLN A 386 -10.55 -17.50 0.18
CA GLN A 386 -11.59 -17.61 -0.84
C GLN A 386 -11.43 -18.85 -1.69
N LYS A 387 -12.53 -19.42 -2.12
CA LYS A 387 -12.53 -20.53 -3.08
C LYS A 387 -12.01 -20.06 -4.44
N PRO A 388 -11.16 -20.85 -5.13
CA PRO A 388 -10.62 -20.46 -6.44
C PRO A 388 -11.70 -20.05 -7.44
N GLU A 389 -12.81 -20.79 -7.51
CA GLU A 389 -13.93 -20.51 -8.42
C GLU A 389 -14.60 -19.17 -8.13
N VAL A 390 -14.66 -18.73 -6.87
CA VAL A 390 -15.20 -17.41 -6.48
C VAL A 390 -14.27 -16.32 -7.00
N LEU A 391 -12.96 -16.49 -6.83
CA LEU A 391 -11.98 -15.50 -7.32
C LEU A 391 -11.94 -15.45 -8.85
N GLU A 392 -12.06 -16.59 -9.53
CA GLU A 392 -12.15 -16.64 -10.99
C GLU A 392 -13.38 -15.90 -11.48
N GLN A 393 -14.53 -16.11 -10.84
CA GLN A 393 -15.75 -15.41 -11.17
C GLN A 393 -15.64 -13.90 -10.93
N LEU A 394 -15.08 -13.47 -9.80
CA LEU A 394 -14.84 -12.05 -9.51
C LEU A 394 -13.95 -11.38 -10.56
N ARG A 395 -12.95 -12.08 -11.07
CA ARG A 395 -12.03 -11.59 -12.13
C ARG A 395 -12.69 -11.42 -13.49
N THR A 396 -13.87 -12.00 -13.72
CA THR A 396 -14.62 -11.72 -14.96
C THR A 396 -15.20 -10.31 -15.03
N LEU A 397 -15.28 -9.63 -13.89
CA LEU A 397 -15.78 -8.25 -13.83
C LEU A 397 -14.68 -7.26 -14.21
N GLY A 398 -14.89 -6.55 -15.31
CA GLY A 398 -14.03 -5.46 -15.76
C GLY A 398 -14.14 -4.21 -14.89
N VAL A 399 -13.30 -3.22 -15.19
CA VAL A 399 -13.32 -1.89 -14.52
C VAL A 399 -14.69 -1.24 -14.71
N GLY A 400 -15.30 -0.83 -13.59
CA GLY A 400 -16.62 -0.18 -13.62
C GLY A 400 -17.77 -1.08 -14.06
N GLN A 401 -17.58 -2.40 -14.07
CA GLN A 401 -18.61 -3.35 -14.49
C GLN A 401 -19.37 -3.89 -13.29
N GLU A 402 -20.68 -3.64 -13.28
CA GLU A 402 -21.56 -4.32 -12.33
C GLU A 402 -21.82 -5.77 -12.74
N PRO A 403 -21.98 -6.70 -11.76
CA PRO A 403 -22.35 -8.07 -12.09
C PRO A 403 -23.74 -8.15 -12.71
N ALA A 404 -23.87 -8.87 -13.83
CA ALA A 404 -25.14 -9.10 -14.49
C ALA A 404 -26.15 -9.74 -13.51
N GLY A 405 -27.31 -9.11 -13.33
CA GLY A 405 -28.32 -9.55 -12.37
C GLY A 405 -28.00 -9.25 -10.90
N GLY A 406 -26.98 -8.42 -10.64
CA GLY A 406 -26.54 -8.02 -9.31
C GLY A 406 -25.80 -9.10 -8.54
N TRP A 407 -25.26 -8.74 -7.40
CA TRP A 407 -24.42 -9.62 -6.57
C TRP A 407 -25.14 -10.89 -6.09
N LYS A 408 -26.43 -10.79 -5.78
CA LYS A 408 -27.23 -11.92 -5.29
C LYS A 408 -27.28 -13.10 -6.28
N GLY A 409 -27.27 -12.81 -7.57
CA GLY A 409 -27.24 -13.83 -8.63
C GLY A 409 -25.84 -14.24 -9.04
N PHE A 410 -24.87 -13.33 -8.94
CA PHE A 410 -23.53 -13.47 -9.51
C PHE A 410 -22.70 -14.59 -8.88
N LEU A 411 -22.62 -14.68 -7.56
CA LEU A 411 -21.89 -15.75 -6.84
C LEU A 411 -22.77 -16.94 -6.48
N GLY A 412 -24.07 -16.93 -6.84
CA GLY A 412 -25.04 -17.98 -6.51
C GLY A 412 -25.44 -18.89 -7.66
N GLY A 413 -25.01 -18.60 -8.87
CA GLY A 413 -25.42 -19.33 -10.06
C GLY A 413 -24.53 -20.54 -10.37
N SER A 414 -24.68 -21.66 -9.68
CA SER A 414 -24.30 -22.96 -10.24
C SER A 414 -25.41 -23.38 -11.20
N GLY A 415 -25.09 -23.29 -12.53
CA GLY A 415 -25.68 -24.14 -13.54
C GLY A 415 -27.21 -24.26 -13.58
N GLY A 416 -27.90 -23.25 -14.02
CA GLY A 416 -29.12 -23.50 -14.79
C GLY A 416 -28.69 -24.08 -16.15
N THR A 417 -28.59 -25.41 -16.24
CA THR A 417 -28.66 -26.08 -17.53
C THR A 417 -29.92 -25.57 -18.21
N GLY A 418 -29.75 -24.74 -19.26
CA GLY A 418 -30.84 -24.40 -20.15
C GLY A 418 -31.47 -25.66 -20.68
N ASP A 419 -32.61 -26.00 -20.15
CA ASP A 419 -33.55 -26.91 -20.78
C ASP A 419 -33.95 -26.27 -22.12
N SER A 420 -33.24 -26.61 -23.18
CA SER A 420 -33.64 -26.34 -24.54
C SER A 420 -34.78 -27.28 -24.86
N GLY A 421 -36.00 -26.86 -24.53
CA GLY A 421 -37.22 -27.50 -24.99
C GLY A 421 -37.20 -27.62 -26.49
N ASP A 422 -37.10 -28.82 -26.93
CA ASP A 422 -37.30 -29.34 -28.27
C ASP A 422 -38.70 -28.91 -28.73
N THR A 423 -38.82 -28.00 -29.70
CA THR A 423 -40.02 -27.86 -30.55
C THR A 423 -39.62 -28.15 -31.99
N ALA A 424 -39.85 -29.42 -32.36
CA ALA A 424 -39.88 -29.83 -33.74
C ALA A 424 -40.94 -29.07 -34.55
N GLY A 425 -40.50 -28.42 -35.62
CA GLY A 425 -41.35 -27.77 -36.61
C GLY A 425 -40.76 -27.97 -38.01
N ALA A 426 -41.28 -28.95 -38.71
CA ALA A 426 -40.91 -29.24 -40.08
C ALA A 426 -41.30 -28.15 -41.06
N GLY A 427 -40.43 -27.83 -42.03
CA GLY A 427 -40.76 -26.96 -43.17
C GLY A 427 -39.69 -27.06 -44.26
N ALA A 428 -39.95 -27.89 -45.24
CA ALA A 428 -39.13 -28.06 -46.44
C ALA A 428 -39.24 -26.82 -47.38
N GLY A 429 -38.13 -26.44 -48.01
CA GLY A 429 -38.08 -25.44 -49.06
C GLY A 429 -36.77 -25.45 -49.81
N THR A 430 -36.75 -26.08 -50.95
CA THR A 430 -35.67 -26.20 -51.94
C THR A 430 -35.35 -24.85 -52.60
N GLY A 431 -34.07 -24.60 -52.92
CA GLY A 431 -33.68 -23.50 -53.80
C GLY A 431 -32.16 -23.44 -54.03
N ALA A 432 -31.72 -24.02 -55.15
CA ALA A 432 -30.36 -23.97 -55.64
C ALA A 432 -30.00 -22.59 -56.23
N GLY A 433 -28.74 -22.19 -56.14
CA GLY A 433 -28.23 -21.00 -56.82
C GLY A 433 -26.71 -20.88 -56.70
N THR A 434 -26.04 -21.33 -57.70
CA THR A 434 -24.60 -21.24 -58.03
C THR A 434 -24.14 -19.82 -58.31
N GLY A 435 -22.87 -19.48 -57.96
CA GLY A 435 -22.22 -18.29 -58.47
C GLY A 435 -20.84 -18.04 -57.89
N ALA A 436 -19.83 -18.38 -58.71
CA ALA A 436 -18.42 -18.22 -58.41
C ALA A 436 -17.88 -16.80 -58.75
N ALA A 437 -16.68 -16.57 -58.31
CA ALA A 437 -15.54 -15.80 -58.88
C ALA A 437 -15.12 -14.54 -58.13
N SER A 438 -13.98 -14.61 -57.49
CA SER A 438 -12.62 -14.08 -57.82
C SER A 438 -12.45 -12.56 -57.81
N GLY A 439 -11.41 -12.11 -57.11
CA GLY A 439 -10.46 -11.14 -57.62
C GLY A 439 -10.25 -9.87 -56.84
N ALA A 440 -9.01 -9.74 -56.48
CA ALA A 440 -8.11 -8.67 -56.13
C ALA A 440 -7.92 -8.38 -54.65
#